data_ed9583025427463809f5934699d2f250
#
_entry.id   ed9583025427463809f5934699d2f250
#
_cell.length_a   1.000
_cell.length_b   1.000
_cell.length_c   1.000
_cell.angle_alpha   90.00
_cell.angle_beta   90.00
_cell.angle_gamma   90.00
#
_symmetry.space_group_name_H-M   'P 1'
#
loop_
_entity.id
_entity.type
_entity.pdbx_description
1 polymer ?
#
loop_
_entity_poly.entity_id
_entity_poly.type
_entity_poly.pdbx_seq_one_letter_code
_entity_poly.pdbx_strand_id
1 'polypeptide(L)'
;MSSARSVELLEKNKPQQERAKRTYEAILASAAKLLVEVGIERISTNLIAEEAGITVPALYRYFPNKYAVLNALGAALMDRQNAVSQAWLEEHVDPENPLALVDELYELLEATYRVTLEQTGGVEIIQSLRAVAPLREVRLQSHALVASEFQEAMVEVLGETHREALALTARVAVDSGYAVVEMALEDERLPAEQVLKEGADMLRLYVINALERLPAN
;
A
#
# COMPACT_ATOMS: atom_id res chain seq x y z
N MET A 1 -18.13 14.88 -25.74
CA MET A 1 -17.57 14.27 -24.51
C MET A 1 -17.00 12.92 -24.90
N SER A 2 -15.69 12.82 -25.06
CA SER A 2 -15.02 11.58 -25.48
C SER A 2 -15.08 10.59 -24.31
N SER A 3 -15.76 9.44 -24.54
CA SER A 3 -15.71 8.29 -23.61
C SER A 3 -14.25 7.81 -23.55
N ALA A 4 -13.54 8.18 -22.50
CA ALA A 4 -12.25 7.59 -22.21
C ALA A 4 -12.49 6.09 -22.03
N ARG A 5 -11.97 5.25 -22.95
CA ARG A 5 -11.99 3.80 -22.78
C ARG A 5 -11.29 3.51 -21.45
N SER A 6 -12.03 2.92 -20.51
CA SER A 6 -11.45 2.44 -19.26
C SER A 6 -10.34 1.44 -19.60
N VAL A 7 -9.15 1.67 -19.04
CA VAL A 7 -8.04 0.74 -19.21
C VAL A 7 -8.38 -0.55 -18.46
N GLU A 8 -8.28 -1.70 -19.12
CA GLU A 8 -8.49 -2.99 -18.48
C GLU A 8 -7.31 -3.26 -17.53
N LEU A 9 -7.58 -3.27 -16.23
CA LEU A 9 -6.58 -3.44 -15.17
C LEU A 9 -6.55 -4.85 -14.60
N LEU A 10 -7.61 -5.62 -14.81
CA LEU A 10 -7.71 -6.96 -14.26
C LEU A 10 -6.85 -7.95 -15.06
N GLU A 11 -6.17 -8.82 -14.33
CA GLU A 11 -5.52 -9.98 -14.91
C GLU A 11 -6.55 -10.94 -15.51
N LYS A 12 -6.23 -11.53 -16.66
CA LYS A 12 -7.15 -12.44 -17.35
C LYS A 12 -7.26 -13.79 -16.68
N ASN A 13 -6.15 -14.29 -16.14
CA ASN A 13 -6.05 -15.60 -15.53
C ASN A 13 -5.13 -15.57 -14.31
N LYS A 14 -5.68 -15.79 -13.13
CA LYS A 14 -4.91 -16.07 -11.93
C LYS A 14 -4.43 -17.53 -11.97
N PRO A 15 -3.11 -17.79 -12.01
CA PRO A 15 -2.60 -19.14 -12.26
C PRO A 15 -2.88 -20.08 -11.08
N GLN A 16 -3.37 -21.29 -11.40
CA GLN A 16 -3.60 -22.35 -10.41
C GLN A 16 -2.49 -23.42 -10.42
N GLN A 17 -1.86 -23.64 -11.57
CA GLN A 17 -0.82 -24.64 -11.73
C GLN A 17 0.56 -24.04 -11.42
N GLU A 18 1.45 -24.81 -10.80
CA GLU A 18 2.79 -24.36 -10.38
C GLU A 18 3.63 -23.76 -11.52
N ARG A 19 3.60 -24.36 -12.70
CA ARG A 19 4.31 -23.81 -13.87
C ARG A 19 3.76 -22.44 -14.27
N ALA A 20 2.44 -22.27 -14.20
CA ALA A 20 1.79 -21.01 -14.55
C ALA A 20 2.06 -19.94 -13.49
N LYS A 21 2.10 -20.31 -12.19
CA LYS A 21 2.50 -19.41 -11.10
C LYS A 21 3.91 -18.88 -11.29
N ARG A 22 4.89 -19.76 -11.59
CA ARG A 22 6.27 -19.34 -11.86
C ARG A 22 6.37 -18.36 -13.03
N THR A 23 5.58 -18.57 -14.10
CA THR A 23 5.56 -17.63 -15.23
C THR A 23 4.96 -16.29 -14.83
N TYR A 24 3.89 -16.29 -14.05
CA TYR A 24 3.24 -15.09 -13.52
C TYR A 24 4.21 -14.29 -12.62
N GLU A 25 4.86 -14.96 -11.68
CA GLU A 25 5.86 -14.37 -10.79
C GLU A 25 7.07 -13.80 -11.57
N ALA A 26 7.53 -14.50 -12.60
CA ALA A 26 8.58 -14.00 -13.47
C ALA A 26 8.18 -12.71 -14.21
N ILE A 27 6.92 -12.61 -14.68
CA ILE A 27 6.40 -11.38 -15.29
C ILE A 27 6.42 -10.22 -14.28
N LEU A 28 5.96 -10.44 -13.05
CA LEU A 28 5.94 -9.40 -12.02
C LEU A 28 7.36 -8.99 -11.60
N ALA A 29 8.26 -9.95 -11.39
CA ALA A 29 9.66 -9.67 -11.05
C ALA A 29 10.37 -8.88 -12.16
N SER A 30 10.15 -9.25 -13.43
CA SER A 30 10.69 -8.52 -14.58
C SER A 30 10.13 -7.10 -14.68
N ALA A 31 8.84 -6.92 -14.41
CA ALA A 31 8.22 -5.59 -14.41
C ALA A 31 8.79 -4.71 -13.28
N ALA A 32 8.99 -5.25 -12.08
CA ALA A 32 9.60 -4.55 -10.96
C ALA A 32 11.03 -4.07 -11.31
N LYS A 33 11.86 -4.96 -11.85
CA LYS A 33 13.22 -4.65 -12.30
C LYS A 33 13.22 -3.54 -13.37
N LEU A 34 12.37 -3.67 -14.38
CA LEU A 34 12.27 -2.68 -15.46
C LEU A 34 11.74 -1.32 -14.98
N LEU A 35 10.89 -1.28 -13.94
CA LEU A 35 10.49 0.00 -13.33
C LEU A 35 11.70 0.78 -12.80
N VAL A 36 12.64 0.08 -12.16
CA VAL A 36 13.89 0.69 -11.68
C VAL A 36 14.79 1.12 -12.85
N GLU A 37 14.96 0.25 -13.86
CA GLU A 37 15.93 0.47 -14.94
C GLU A 37 15.48 1.52 -15.98
N VAL A 38 14.19 1.49 -16.36
CA VAL A 38 13.71 2.31 -17.47
C VAL A 38 12.55 3.23 -17.11
N GLY A 39 11.96 3.07 -15.94
CA GLY A 39 10.83 3.86 -15.44
C GLY A 39 9.49 3.54 -16.11
N ILE A 40 8.41 4.09 -15.51
CA ILE A 40 7.02 3.83 -15.91
C ILE A 40 6.70 4.23 -17.36
N GLU A 41 7.34 5.25 -17.88
CA GLU A 41 7.06 5.74 -19.25
C GLU A 41 7.58 4.79 -20.32
N ARG A 42 8.78 4.25 -20.13
CA ARG A 42 9.45 3.40 -21.12
C ARG A 42 9.14 1.94 -21.01
N ILE A 43 8.60 1.47 -19.85
CA ILE A 43 8.22 0.08 -19.68
C ILE A 43 7.09 -0.32 -20.65
N SER A 44 7.21 -1.51 -21.24
CA SER A 44 6.25 -2.06 -22.20
C SER A 44 6.09 -3.57 -22.03
N THR A 45 4.98 -4.13 -22.52
CA THR A 45 4.74 -5.58 -22.51
C THR A 45 5.82 -6.35 -23.28
N ASN A 46 6.42 -5.75 -24.32
CA ASN A 46 7.50 -6.35 -25.08
C ASN A 46 8.76 -6.48 -24.22
N LEU A 47 9.17 -5.40 -23.54
CA LEU A 47 10.31 -5.40 -22.62
C LEU A 47 10.09 -6.37 -21.46
N ILE A 48 8.90 -6.39 -20.87
CA ILE A 48 8.57 -7.31 -19.77
C ILE A 48 8.65 -8.76 -20.25
N ALA A 49 8.13 -9.08 -21.43
CA ALA A 49 8.18 -10.44 -21.96
C ALA A 49 9.62 -10.89 -22.28
N GLU A 50 10.43 -10.00 -22.85
CA GLU A 50 11.86 -10.22 -23.13
C GLU A 50 12.64 -10.50 -21.83
N GLU A 51 12.51 -9.63 -20.84
CA GLU A 51 13.16 -9.77 -19.52
C GLU A 51 12.71 -11.04 -18.78
N ALA A 52 11.43 -11.40 -18.87
CA ALA A 52 10.89 -12.63 -18.29
C ALA A 52 11.24 -13.91 -19.05
N GLY A 53 11.92 -13.81 -20.19
CA GLY A 53 12.28 -14.96 -21.03
C GLY A 53 11.07 -15.69 -21.64
N ILE A 54 9.98 -14.97 -21.91
CA ILE A 54 8.74 -15.51 -22.46
C ILE A 54 8.36 -14.79 -23.77
N THR A 55 7.45 -15.39 -24.52
CA THR A 55 6.91 -14.71 -25.70
C THR A 55 5.84 -13.68 -25.32
N VAL A 56 5.71 -12.61 -26.10
CA VAL A 56 4.66 -11.58 -25.90
C VAL A 56 3.25 -12.19 -25.90
N PRO A 57 2.88 -13.14 -26.79
CA PRO A 57 1.60 -13.84 -26.70
C PRO A 57 1.41 -14.61 -25.38
N ALA A 58 2.50 -15.15 -24.78
CA ALA A 58 2.41 -15.81 -23.48
C ALA A 58 2.10 -14.82 -22.35
N LEU A 59 2.68 -13.61 -22.37
CA LEU A 59 2.34 -12.54 -21.42
C LEU A 59 0.86 -12.13 -21.56
N TYR A 60 0.36 -11.97 -22.78
CA TYR A 60 -1.05 -11.59 -23.01
C TYR A 60 -2.08 -12.65 -22.57
N ARG A 61 -1.66 -13.84 -22.22
CA ARG A 61 -2.52 -14.84 -21.58
C ARG A 61 -2.84 -14.49 -20.13
N TYR A 62 -1.95 -13.76 -19.46
CA TYR A 62 -2.11 -13.32 -18.07
C TYR A 62 -2.61 -11.88 -17.98
N PHE A 63 -2.02 -10.98 -18.75
CA PHE A 63 -2.24 -9.54 -18.63
C PHE A 63 -2.63 -8.93 -19.97
N PRO A 64 -3.71 -8.13 -20.04
CA PRO A 64 -4.16 -7.50 -21.30
C PRO A 64 -3.24 -6.37 -21.78
N ASN A 65 -2.48 -5.76 -20.87
CA ASN A 65 -1.59 -4.63 -21.15
C ASN A 65 -0.60 -4.42 -20.01
N LYS A 66 0.32 -3.45 -20.15
CA LYS A 66 1.31 -3.11 -19.11
C LYS A 66 0.68 -2.61 -17.80
N TYR A 67 -0.43 -1.90 -17.88
CA TYR A 67 -1.09 -1.37 -16.68
C TYR A 67 -1.70 -2.47 -15.82
N ALA A 68 -2.17 -3.55 -16.42
CA ALA A 68 -2.63 -4.71 -15.67
C ALA A 68 -1.47 -5.43 -14.95
N VAL A 69 -0.29 -5.49 -15.56
CA VAL A 69 0.93 -6.00 -14.88
C VAL A 69 1.30 -5.12 -13.70
N LEU A 70 1.33 -3.79 -13.91
CA LEU A 70 1.67 -2.82 -12.87
C LEU A 70 0.61 -2.77 -11.76
N ASN A 71 -0.66 -2.96 -12.10
CA ASN A 71 -1.75 -3.09 -11.15
C ASN A 71 -1.55 -4.31 -10.23
N ALA A 72 -1.24 -5.47 -10.80
CA ALA A 72 -0.97 -6.68 -10.03
C ALA A 72 0.29 -6.54 -9.17
N LEU A 73 1.34 -5.90 -9.68
CA LEU A 73 2.56 -5.62 -8.95
C LEU A 73 2.30 -4.65 -7.77
N GLY A 74 1.52 -3.60 -8.01
CA GLY A 74 1.10 -2.67 -6.97
C GLY A 74 0.21 -3.32 -5.92
N ALA A 75 -0.76 -4.16 -6.32
CA ALA A 75 -1.59 -4.91 -5.39
C ALA A 75 -0.76 -5.82 -4.49
N ALA A 76 0.24 -6.53 -5.04
CA ALA A 76 1.11 -7.39 -4.26
C ALA A 76 1.94 -6.61 -3.20
N LEU A 77 2.38 -5.38 -3.51
CA LEU A 77 3.05 -4.53 -2.53
C LEU A 77 2.07 -4.04 -1.45
N MET A 78 0.87 -3.59 -1.85
CA MET A 78 -0.16 -3.18 -0.90
C MET A 78 -0.56 -4.32 0.04
N ASP A 79 -0.72 -5.55 -0.47
CA ASP A 79 -1.03 -6.74 0.35
C ASP A 79 0.07 -7.00 1.40
N ARG A 80 1.35 -6.81 1.05
CA ARG A 80 2.46 -6.93 2.00
C ARG A 80 2.43 -5.84 3.08
N GLN A 81 2.13 -4.59 2.71
CA GLN A 81 1.98 -3.49 3.67
C GLN A 81 0.75 -3.70 4.57
N ASN A 82 -0.38 -4.15 4.01
CA ASN A 82 -1.58 -4.47 4.78
C ASN A 82 -1.31 -5.58 5.81
N ALA A 83 -0.54 -6.63 5.43
CA ALA A 83 -0.17 -7.69 6.35
C ALA A 83 0.69 -7.18 7.53
N VAL A 84 1.56 -6.20 7.29
CA VAL A 84 2.33 -5.54 8.37
C VAL A 84 1.37 -4.81 9.32
N SER A 85 0.42 -4.04 8.79
CA SER A 85 -0.56 -3.32 9.59
C SER A 85 -1.45 -4.26 10.40
N GLN A 86 -1.92 -5.34 9.78
CA GLN A 86 -2.75 -6.34 10.46
C GLN A 86 -1.99 -7.01 11.61
N ALA A 87 -0.75 -7.47 11.37
CA ALA A 87 0.06 -8.10 12.42
C ALA A 87 0.33 -7.13 13.59
N TRP A 88 0.59 -5.86 13.28
CA TRP A 88 0.78 -4.83 14.29
C TRP A 88 -0.48 -4.58 15.11
N LEU A 89 -1.67 -4.50 14.48
CA LEU A 89 -2.94 -4.36 15.18
C LEU A 89 -3.22 -5.54 16.10
N GLU A 90 -2.99 -6.79 15.65
CA GLU A 90 -3.16 -8.00 16.47
C GLU A 90 -2.30 -7.98 17.74
N GLU A 91 -1.13 -7.31 17.72
CA GLU A 91 -0.23 -7.19 18.86
C GLU A 91 -0.57 -6.03 19.81
N HIS A 92 -1.14 -4.93 19.29
CA HIS A 92 -1.29 -3.66 20.03
C HIS A 92 -2.73 -3.29 20.39
N VAL A 93 -3.74 -4.05 19.95
CA VAL A 93 -5.12 -3.84 20.43
C VAL A 93 -5.25 -4.37 21.85
N ASP A 94 -5.35 -3.44 22.81
CA ASP A 94 -5.51 -3.77 24.23
C ASP A 94 -6.70 -2.97 24.81
N PRO A 95 -7.83 -3.66 25.12
CA PRO A 95 -8.99 -2.98 25.72
C PRO A 95 -8.70 -2.35 27.08
N GLU A 96 -7.66 -2.80 27.79
CA GLU A 96 -7.26 -2.22 29.08
C GLU A 96 -6.33 -0.99 28.93
N ASN A 97 -5.69 -0.85 27.75
CA ASN A 97 -4.81 0.27 27.42
C ASN A 97 -5.15 0.90 26.05
N PRO A 98 -6.16 1.80 25.99
CA PRO A 98 -6.57 2.45 24.75
C PRO A 98 -5.48 3.20 24.00
N LEU A 99 -4.41 3.59 24.68
CA LEU A 99 -3.28 4.34 24.10
C LEU A 99 -2.22 3.44 23.49
N ALA A 100 -2.25 2.13 23.71
CA ALA A 100 -1.29 1.18 23.11
C ALA A 100 -1.26 1.32 21.57
N LEU A 101 -2.42 1.54 20.94
CA LEU A 101 -2.54 1.78 19.50
C LEU A 101 -1.85 3.05 18.98
N VAL A 102 -1.37 3.94 19.83
CA VAL A 102 -0.73 5.18 19.41
C VAL A 102 0.68 5.36 19.97
N ASP A 103 1.05 4.60 20.99
CA ASP A 103 2.35 4.74 21.65
C ASP A 103 3.48 4.12 20.80
N GLU A 104 3.20 3.06 20.00
CA GLU A 104 4.19 2.35 19.21
C GLU A 104 4.04 2.57 17.68
N LEU A 105 3.42 3.69 17.26
CA LEU A 105 3.21 4.01 15.83
C LEU A 105 4.52 4.11 15.03
N TYR A 106 5.65 4.42 15.67
CA TYR A 106 6.94 4.41 15.01
C TYR A 106 7.29 3.02 14.45
N GLU A 107 7.04 1.96 15.21
CA GLU A 107 7.32 0.58 14.79
C GLU A 107 6.50 0.21 13.54
N LEU A 108 5.23 0.60 13.50
CA LEU A 108 4.36 0.38 12.33
C LEU A 108 4.87 1.12 11.09
N LEU A 109 5.22 2.41 11.25
CA LEU A 109 5.75 3.21 10.13
C LEU A 109 7.08 2.63 9.63
N GLU A 110 7.97 2.24 10.55
CA GLU A 110 9.25 1.63 10.22
C GLU A 110 9.08 0.29 9.51
N ALA A 111 8.19 -0.58 9.98
CA ALA A 111 7.91 -1.86 9.35
C ALA A 111 7.33 -1.70 7.95
N THR A 112 6.43 -0.73 7.75
CA THR A 112 5.87 -0.38 6.43
C THR A 112 6.95 0.18 5.50
N TYR A 113 7.82 1.03 5.99
CA TYR A 113 8.99 1.53 5.26
C TYR A 113 9.90 0.38 4.83
N ARG A 114 10.27 -0.51 5.75
CA ARG A 114 11.18 -1.65 5.48
C ARG A 114 10.60 -2.61 4.46
N VAL A 115 9.33 -3.02 4.60
CA VAL A 115 8.70 -3.96 3.65
C VAL A 115 8.65 -3.40 2.25
N THR A 116 8.57 -2.08 2.11
CA THR A 116 8.61 -1.39 0.82
C THR A 116 10.03 -1.38 0.22
N LEU A 117 11.05 -1.11 1.02
CA LEU A 117 12.45 -1.15 0.57
C LEU A 117 12.91 -2.57 0.18
N GLU A 118 12.43 -3.59 0.87
CA GLU A 118 12.73 -4.99 0.55
C GLU A 118 12.13 -5.43 -0.78
N GLN A 119 11.08 -4.76 -1.25
CA GLN A 119 10.47 -5.03 -2.53
C GLN A 119 11.33 -4.42 -3.65
N THR A 120 11.79 -5.22 -4.60
CA THR A 120 12.45 -4.71 -5.80
C THR A 120 11.54 -3.69 -6.48
N GLY A 121 12.04 -2.47 -6.66
CA GLY A 121 11.27 -1.38 -7.27
C GLY A 121 10.12 -0.86 -6.39
N GLY A 122 10.16 -1.06 -5.06
CA GLY A 122 9.07 -0.66 -4.16
C GLY A 122 8.74 0.83 -4.24
N VAL A 123 9.76 1.68 -4.27
CA VAL A 123 9.59 3.13 -4.43
C VAL A 123 8.95 3.47 -5.78
N GLU A 124 9.47 2.90 -6.87
CA GLU A 124 8.96 3.11 -8.24
C GLU A 124 7.53 2.57 -8.41
N ILE A 125 7.19 1.47 -7.71
CA ILE A 125 5.81 0.95 -7.68
C ILE A 125 4.89 1.98 -7.03
N ILE A 126 5.22 2.50 -5.84
CA ILE A 126 4.41 3.51 -5.15
C ILE A 126 4.26 4.76 -6.00
N GLN A 127 5.34 5.27 -6.58
CA GLN A 127 5.32 6.42 -7.48
C GLN A 127 4.40 6.18 -8.68
N SER A 128 4.43 4.97 -9.24
CA SER A 128 3.54 4.58 -10.35
C SER A 128 2.07 4.56 -9.94
N LEU A 129 1.74 4.03 -8.75
CA LEU A 129 0.38 4.03 -8.21
C LEU A 129 -0.18 5.44 -7.97
N ARG A 130 0.70 6.41 -7.68
CA ARG A 130 0.31 7.83 -7.49
C ARG A 130 0.18 8.57 -8.81
N ALA A 131 1.16 8.42 -9.72
CA ALA A 131 1.27 9.21 -10.93
C ALA A 131 0.31 8.76 -12.04
N VAL A 132 -0.01 7.47 -12.11
CA VAL A 132 -0.77 6.87 -13.21
C VAL A 132 -2.24 6.70 -12.84
N ALA A 133 -3.10 7.51 -13.43
CA ALA A 133 -4.52 7.54 -13.10
C ALA A 133 -5.22 6.16 -13.07
N PRO A 134 -4.99 5.23 -14.03
CA PRO A 134 -5.55 3.88 -13.97
C PRO A 134 -5.13 3.08 -12.74
N LEU A 135 -3.96 3.33 -12.13
CA LEU A 135 -3.43 2.56 -11.01
C LEU A 135 -3.83 3.10 -9.63
N ARG A 136 -4.40 4.31 -9.59
CA ARG A 136 -4.75 5.00 -8.33
C ARG A 136 -5.64 4.17 -7.41
N GLU A 137 -6.58 3.44 -7.99
CA GLU A 137 -7.61 2.71 -7.25
C GLU A 137 -7.02 1.64 -6.34
N VAL A 138 -5.96 0.94 -6.77
CA VAL A 138 -5.25 -0.06 -5.96
C VAL A 138 -4.80 0.53 -4.62
N ARG A 139 -4.15 1.68 -4.67
CA ARG A 139 -3.67 2.38 -3.47
C ARG A 139 -4.82 2.86 -2.59
N LEU A 140 -5.84 3.49 -3.18
CA LEU A 140 -6.98 4.04 -2.43
C LEU A 140 -7.79 2.93 -1.72
N GLN A 141 -7.94 1.77 -2.35
CA GLN A 141 -8.62 0.61 -1.75
C GLN A 141 -7.80 0.03 -0.59
N SER A 142 -6.48 -0.12 -0.75
CA SER A 142 -5.61 -0.57 0.33
C SER A 142 -5.66 0.37 1.53
N HIS A 143 -5.52 1.69 1.33
CA HIS A 143 -5.61 2.67 2.41
C HIS A 143 -6.99 2.67 3.09
N ALA A 144 -8.08 2.46 2.33
CA ALA A 144 -9.42 2.37 2.88
C ALA A 144 -9.60 1.11 3.73
N LEU A 145 -9.03 -0.02 3.30
CA LEU A 145 -9.04 -1.28 4.05
C LEU A 145 -8.31 -1.10 5.40
N VAL A 146 -7.08 -0.63 5.38
CA VAL A 146 -6.28 -0.39 6.59
C VAL A 146 -6.98 0.61 7.52
N ALA A 147 -7.56 1.69 6.99
CA ALA A 147 -8.31 2.65 7.80
C ALA A 147 -9.55 2.03 8.45
N SER A 148 -10.23 1.11 7.77
CA SER A 148 -11.35 0.36 8.34
C SER A 148 -10.90 -0.58 9.46
N GLU A 149 -9.76 -1.25 9.32
CA GLU A 149 -9.19 -2.13 10.36
C GLU A 149 -8.79 -1.32 11.62
N PHE A 150 -8.16 -0.16 11.44
CA PHE A 150 -7.86 0.76 12.55
C PHE A 150 -9.13 1.31 13.22
N GLN A 151 -10.16 1.64 12.43
CA GLN A 151 -11.44 2.06 12.99
C GLN A 151 -12.05 0.96 13.85
N GLU A 152 -12.10 -0.29 13.38
CA GLU A 152 -12.63 -1.42 14.15
C GLU A 152 -11.84 -1.62 15.45
N ALA A 153 -10.51 -1.58 15.39
CA ALA A 153 -9.65 -1.66 16.56
C ALA A 153 -9.95 -0.56 17.59
N MET A 154 -10.12 0.68 17.15
CA MET A 154 -10.51 1.79 18.03
C MET A 154 -11.94 1.61 18.59
N VAL A 155 -12.87 1.11 17.81
CA VAL A 155 -14.24 0.83 18.24
C VAL A 155 -14.28 -0.28 19.29
N GLU A 156 -13.47 -1.32 19.14
CA GLU A 156 -13.35 -2.41 20.12
C GLU A 156 -12.95 -1.87 21.50
N VAL A 157 -12.04 -0.92 21.53
CA VAL A 157 -11.50 -0.33 22.75
C VAL A 157 -12.41 0.77 23.35
N LEU A 158 -12.99 1.64 22.50
CA LEU A 158 -13.69 2.87 22.92
C LEU A 158 -15.21 2.74 22.91
N GLY A 159 -15.74 1.72 22.26
CA GLY A 159 -17.16 1.43 22.17
C GLY A 159 -17.82 1.87 20.86
N GLU A 160 -18.90 1.18 20.52
CA GLU A 160 -19.65 1.30 19.27
C GLU A 160 -20.25 2.70 19.03
N THR A 161 -20.56 3.42 20.11
CA THR A 161 -21.14 4.79 20.06
C THR A 161 -20.24 5.79 19.31
N HIS A 162 -18.95 5.51 19.23
CA HIS A 162 -17.94 6.39 18.59
C HIS A 162 -17.60 6.03 17.15
N ARG A 163 -18.17 4.96 16.60
CA ARG A 163 -17.85 4.40 15.28
C ARG A 163 -17.79 5.45 14.17
N GLU A 164 -18.84 6.29 14.05
CA GLU A 164 -18.90 7.30 12.99
C GLU A 164 -17.82 8.39 13.14
N ALA A 165 -17.58 8.85 14.36
CA ALA A 165 -16.54 9.84 14.64
C ALA A 165 -15.12 9.29 14.39
N LEU A 166 -14.91 8.01 14.71
CA LEU A 166 -13.62 7.34 14.53
C LEU A 166 -13.29 7.05 13.06
N ALA A 167 -14.28 6.89 12.18
CA ALA A 167 -14.06 6.57 10.75
C ALA A 167 -13.16 7.60 10.06
N LEU A 168 -13.45 8.89 10.24
CA LEU A 168 -12.65 9.96 9.62
C LEU A 168 -11.28 10.09 10.30
N THR A 169 -11.22 9.92 11.62
CA THR A 169 -9.96 9.94 12.37
C THR A 169 -9.01 8.86 11.90
N ALA A 170 -9.49 7.62 11.80
CA ALA A 170 -8.71 6.48 11.27
C ALA A 170 -8.24 6.74 9.83
N ARG A 171 -9.15 7.23 8.97
CA ARG A 171 -8.81 7.52 7.58
C ARG A 171 -7.71 8.57 7.44
N VAL A 172 -7.81 9.68 8.16
CA VAL A 172 -6.80 10.75 8.13
C VAL A 172 -5.47 10.27 8.71
N ALA A 173 -5.50 9.52 9.82
CA ALA A 173 -4.28 8.97 10.42
C ALA A 173 -3.55 8.02 9.45
N VAL A 174 -4.27 7.09 8.86
CA VAL A 174 -3.69 6.10 7.92
C VAL A 174 -3.14 6.77 6.66
N ASP A 175 -3.90 7.65 5.99
CA ASP A 175 -3.40 8.34 4.80
C ASP A 175 -2.20 9.24 5.13
N SER A 176 -2.16 9.86 6.32
CA SER A 176 -1.02 10.65 6.78
C SER A 176 0.20 9.78 7.09
N GLY A 177 0.00 8.60 7.69
CA GLY A 177 1.06 7.63 7.95
C GLY A 177 1.72 7.17 6.65
N TYR A 178 0.95 6.80 5.65
CA TYR A 178 1.49 6.48 4.32
C TYR A 178 2.24 7.66 3.70
N ALA A 179 1.75 8.89 3.83
CA ALA A 179 2.46 10.07 3.33
C ALA A 179 3.82 10.28 4.03
N VAL A 180 3.92 10.00 5.33
CA VAL A 180 5.20 10.03 6.08
C VAL A 180 6.15 8.96 5.58
N VAL A 181 5.67 7.73 5.39
CA VAL A 181 6.51 6.62 4.86
C VAL A 181 6.99 6.95 3.45
N GLU A 182 6.10 7.45 2.57
CA GLU A 182 6.47 7.87 1.22
C GLU A 182 7.51 8.98 1.23
N MET A 183 7.41 9.98 2.11
CA MET A 183 8.42 11.04 2.25
C MET A 183 9.77 10.47 2.68
N ALA A 184 9.78 9.51 3.61
CA ALA A 184 11.01 8.85 4.06
C ALA A 184 11.66 8.00 2.96
N LEU A 185 10.86 7.44 2.04
CA LEU A 185 11.32 6.63 0.91
C LEU A 185 11.84 7.46 -0.27
N GLU A 186 11.22 8.63 -0.53
CA GLU A 186 11.44 9.40 -1.77
C GLU A 186 12.47 10.52 -1.62
N ASP A 187 12.64 11.08 -0.43
CA ASP A 187 13.56 12.23 -0.22
C ASP A 187 14.84 11.82 0.52
N GLU A 188 15.84 11.39 -0.24
CA GLU A 188 17.16 10.98 0.29
C GLU A 188 17.92 12.10 1.06
N ARG A 189 17.46 13.36 0.95
CA ARG A 189 18.03 14.48 1.72
C ARG A 189 17.59 14.49 3.17
N LEU A 190 16.53 13.77 3.50
CA LEU A 190 15.96 13.66 4.83
C LEU A 190 16.40 12.34 5.47
N PRO A 191 16.83 12.35 6.76
CA PRO A 191 17.09 11.10 7.47
C PRO A 191 15.78 10.33 7.71
N ALA A 192 15.62 9.19 7.04
CA ALA A 192 14.37 8.40 7.07
C ALA A 192 13.90 8.09 8.51
N GLU A 193 14.82 7.69 9.40
CA GLU A 193 14.50 7.42 10.80
C GLU A 193 13.89 8.64 11.51
N GLN A 194 14.41 9.84 11.25
CA GLN A 194 13.88 11.06 11.87
C GLN A 194 12.51 11.42 11.29
N VAL A 195 12.32 11.27 9.96
CA VAL A 195 11.01 11.49 9.32
C VAL A 195 9.96 10.57 9.92
N LEU A 196 10.28 9.29 10.11
CA LEU A 196 9.36 8.31 10.68
C LEU A 196 9.04 8.63 12.16
N LYS A 197 10.02 9.06 12.96
CA LYS A 197 9.80 9.48 14.36
C LYS A 197 8.91 10.70 14.47
N GLU A 198 9.22 11.76 13.75
CA GLU A 198 8.39 12.98 13.72
C GLU A 198 6.96 12.69 13.23
N GLY A 199 6.85 11.82 12.22
CA GLY A 199 5.55 11.37 11.71
C GLY A 199 4.75 10.58 12.75
N ALA A 200 5.39 9.68 13.50
CA ALA A 200 4.76 8.92 14.58
C ALA A 200 4.26 9.84 15.70
N ASP A 201 5.10 10.79 16.13
CA ASP A 201 4.73 11.78 17.14
C ASP A 201 3.54 12.66 16.68
N MET A 202 3.56 13.11 15.43
CA MET A 202 2.46 13.87 14.83
C MET A 202 1.16 13.04 14.83
N LEU A 203 1.20 11.79 14.41
CA LEU A 203 0.03 10.90 14.36
C LEU A 203 -0.50 10.61 15.75
N ARG A 204 0.38 10.34 16.71
CA ARG A 204 0.03 10.13 18.11
C ARG A 204 -0.75 11.33 18.66
N LEU A 205 -0.22 12.54 18.52
CA LEU A 205 -0.87 13.78 18.96
C LEU A 205 -2.22 14.00 18.26
N TYR A 206 -2.31 13.73 16.95
CA TYR A 206 -3.54 13.83 16.19
C TYR A 206 -4.63 12.90 16.72
N VAL A 207 -4.29 11.62 16.93
CA VAL A 207 -5.26 10.62 17.41
C VAL A 207 -5.68 10.94 18.83
N ILE A 208 -4.76 11.21 19.76
CA ILE A 208 -5.09 11.60 21.16
C ILE A 208 -6.04 12.79 21.18
N ASN A 209 -5.72 13.85 20.44
CA ASN A 209 -6.59 15.04 20.36
C ASN A 209 -7.97 14.74 19.74
N ALA A 210 -8.05 13.79 18.82
CA ALA A 210 -9.33 13.33 18.26
C ALA A 210 -10.16 12.56 19.31
N LEU A 211 -9.51 11.70 20.11
CA LEU A 211 -10.15 10.94 21.18
C LEU A 211 -10.68 11.85 22.30
N GLU A 212 -9.93 12.88 22.68
CA GLU A 212 -10.37 13.88 23.69
C GLU A 212 -11.63 14.66 23.28
N ARG A 213 -11.92 14.74 21.99
CA ARG A 213 -13.11 15.40 21.43
C ARG A 213 -14.35 14.51 21.34
N LEU A 214 -14.21 13.21 21.63
CA LEU A 214 -15.35 12.31 21.62
C LEU A 214 -16.34 12.70 22.74
N PRO A 215 -17.66 12.64 22.48
CA PRO A 215 -18.65 12.87 23.52
C PRO A 215 -18.49 11.84 24.65
N ALA A 216 -18.69 12.28 25.89
CA ALA A 216 -18.75 11.36 27.03
C ALA A 216 -19.93 10.38 26.83
N ASN A 217 -19.71 9.10 27.12
CA ASN A 217 -20.75 8.07 27.10
C ASN A 217 -21.83 8.32 28.14
#